data_421cb6f2a9b09567eaae937db529ca19
#
_entry.id   421cb6f2a9b09567eaae937db529ca19
#
_cell.length_a   1.000
_cell.length_b   1.000
_cell.length_c   1.000
_cell.angle_alpha   90.00
_cell.angle_beta   90.00
_cell.angle_gamma   90.00
#
_symmetry.space_group_name_H-M   'P 1'
#
loop_
_entity.id
_entity.type
_entity.pdbx_description
1 polymer ?
#
loop_
_entity_poly.entity_id
_entity_poly.type
_entity_poly.pdbx_seq_one_letter_code
_entity_poly.pdbx_strand_id
1 'polypeptide(L)'
;MVEKRIEQLIFFSRWIQMPVYLGLIIASILYAVKFMVQLWHLLSNFSILSENMIMLSVLGLIDISMVINLLVVVFIGGYWTFVSKIEFDSHTDKPDWLTKINASTLKIKLIISLVSISGVHLLKTFVDIHNVPLQDALLQIGIHLVFLISAVLLAYTDKIMHFDAISEKH
;
A
#
# COMPACT_ATOMS: atom_id res chain seq x y z
N MET A 1 20.67 -19.79 29.84
CA MET A 1 20.48 -20.83 28.79
C MET A 1 19.13 -20.65 28.08
N VAL A 2 18.08 -20.25 28.77
CA VAL A 2 16.74 -19.95 28.20
C VAL A 2 16.75 -18.67 27.36
N GLU A 3 17.45 -17.63 27.79
CA GLU A 3 17.57 -16.36 27.04
C GLU A 3 18.15 -16.55 25.64
N LYS A 4 19.24 -17.31 25.49
CA LYS A 4 19.83 -17.57 24.16
C LYS A 4 18.90 -18.34 23.21
N ARG A 5 18.03 -19.20 23.74
CA ARG A 5 17.04 -19.92 22.94
C ARG A 5 15.91 -19.01 22.50
N ILE A 6 15.50 -18.05 23.33
CA ILE A 6 14.49 -17.06 23.00
C ILE A 6 15.04 -16.08 21.94
N GLU A 7 16.29 -15.63 22.07
CA GLU A 7 16.95 -14.80 21.04
C GLU A 7 17.06 -15.53 19.70
N GLN A 8 17.42 -16.81 19.70
CA GLN A 8 17.46 -17.61 18.47
C GLN A 8 16.07 -17.81 17.85
N LEU A 9 15.02 -18.01 18.64
CA LEU A 9 13.63 -18.10 18.16
C LEU A 9 13.16 -16.77 17.55
N ILE A 10 13.48 -15.64 18.15
CA ILE A 10 13.18 -14.31 17.61
C ILE A 10 13.95 -14.09 16.30
N PHE A 11 15.20 -14.53 16.23
CA PHE A 11 16.00 -14.43 15.01
C PHE A 11 15.45 -15.31 13.88
N PHE A 12 15.00 -16.52 14.21
CA PHE A 12 14.40 -17.45 13.24
C PHE A 12 13.02 -17.00 12.75
N SER A 13 12.23 -16.30 13.59
CA SER A 13 10.92 -15.77 13.19
C SER A 13 11.03 -14.75 12.04
N ARG A 14 12.16 -14.06 11.91
CA ARG A 14 12.45 -13.14 10.80
C ARG A 14 12.57 -13.85 9.45
N TRP A 15 13.14 -15.06 9.44
CA TRP A 15 13.27 -15.85 8.22
C TRP A 15 11.92 -16.32 7.67
N ILE A 16 10.91 -16.43 8.53
CA ILE A 16 9.53 -16.75 8.12
C ILE A 16 8.92 -15.62 7.28
N GLN A 17 9.36 -14.39 7.45
CA GLN A 17 8.86 -13.25 6.66
C GLN A 17 9.50 -13.15 5.25
N MET A 18 10.68 -13.72 5.05
CA MET A 18 11.36 -13.72 3.75
C MET A 18 10.49 -14.26 2.60
N PRO A 19 9.88 -15.46 2.69
CA PRO A 19 9.03 -15.97 1.62
C PRO A 19 7.78 -15.11 1.40
N VAL A 20 7.26 -14.41 2.42
CA VAL A 20 6.13 -13.51 2.28
C VAL A 20 6.52 -12.31 1.41
N TYR A 21 7.68 -11.69 1.66
CA TYR A 21 8.16 -10.58 0.83
C TYR A 21 8.46 -11.00 -0.60
N LEU A 22 9.04 -12.20 -0.79
CA LEU A 22 9.24 -12.77 -2.11
C LEU A 22 7.90 -12.94 -2.85
N GLY A 23 6.88 -13.44 -2.16
CA GLY A 23 5.53 -13.56 -2.68
C GLY A 23 4.92 -12.21 -3.10
N LEU A 24 5.15 -11.14 -2.33
CA LEU A 24 4.69 -9.78 -2.66
C LEU A 24 5.40 -9.23 -3.91
N ILE A 25 6.69 -9.52 -4.09
CA ILE A 25 7.42 -9.15 -5.31
C ILE A 25 6.82 -9.86 -6.52
N ILE A 26 6.59 -11.17 -6.42
CA ILE A 26 5.97 -11.96 -7.50
C ILE A 26 4.57 -11.41 -7.80
N ALA A 27 3.76 -11.10 -6.79
CA ALA A 27 2.45 -10.49 -6.97
C ALA A 27 2.54 -9.14 -7.70
N SER A 28 3.53 -8.30 -7.37
CA SER A 28 3.76 -7.01 -8.05
C SER A 28 4.09 -7.21 -9.54
N ILE A 29 4.90 -8.21 -9.87
CA ILE A 29 5.24 -8.55 -11.27
C ILE A 29 3.99 -9.02 -12.02
N LEU A 30 3.16 -9.88 -11.41
CA LEU A 30 1.91 -10.36 -12.02
C LEU A 30 0.94 -9.19 -12.30
N TYR A 31 0.81 -8.26 -11.37
CA TYR A 31 0.00 -7.06 -11.57
C TYR A 31 0.57 -6.14 -12.65
N ALA A 32 1.90 -6.01 -12.76
CA ALA A 32 2.54 -5.24 -13.82
C ALA A 32 2.28 -5.86 -15.21
N VAL A 33 2.33 -7.19 -15.32
CA VAL A 33 1.95 -7.90 -16.56
C VAL A 33 0.47 -7.66 -16.88
N LYS A 34 -0.41 -7.74 -15.89
CA LYS A 34 -1.84 -7.46 -16.07
C LYS A 34 -2.09 -6.02 -16.52
N PHE A 35 -1.35 -5.06 -16.01
CA PHE A 35 -1.38 -3.66 -16.46
C PHE A 35 -1.04 -3.55 -17.94
N MET A 36 0.05 -4.18 -18.38
CA MET A 36 0.46 -4.16 -19.79
C MET A 36 -0.56 -4.81 -20.72
N VAL A 37 -1.15 -5.93 -20.31
CA VAL A 37 -2.21 -6.59 -21.09
C VAL A 37 -3.44 -5.69 -21.22
N GLN A 38 -3.86 -5.06 -20.13
CA GLN A 38 -5.02 -4.16 -20.16
C GLN A 38 -4.76 -2.90 -20.97
N LEU A 39 -3.55 -2.34 -20.88
CA LEU A 39 -3.13 -1.21 -21.71
C LEU A 39 -3.13 -1.58 -23.20
N TRP A 40 -2.59 -2.75 -23.55
CA TRP A 40 -2.61 -3.26 -24.92
C TRP A 40 -4.03 -3.42 -25.44
N HIS A 41 -4.95 -3.98 -24.63
CA HIS A 41 -6.36 -4.10 -24.97
C HIS A 41 -7.02 -2.75 -25.25
N LEU A 42 -6.73 -1.75 -24.41
CA LEU A 42 -7.25 -0.39 -24.60
C LEU A 42 -6.75 0.23 -25.90
N LEU A 43 -5.44 0.11 -26.19
CA LEU A 43 -4.83 0.65 -27.42
C LEU A 43 -5.37 -0.02 -28.68
N SER A 44 -5.49 -1.35 -28.67
CA SER A 44 -5.93 -2.13 -29.81
C SER A 44 -7.40 -1.89 -30.17
N ASN A 45 -8.24 -1.55 -29.19
CA ASN A 45 -9.67 -1.36 -29.39
C ASN A 45 -10.11 0.11 -29.30
N PHE A 46 -9.17 1.04 -29.24
CA PHE A 46 -9.44 2.47 -28.99
C PHE A 46 -10.49 3.06 -29.96
N SER A 47 -10.47 2.65 -31.24
CA SER A 47 -11.38 3.17 -32.27
C SER A 47 -12.81 2.63 -32.18
N ILE A 48 -13.02 1.56 -31.42
CA ILE A 48 -14.32 0.85 -31.34
C ILE A 48 -14.99 1.14 -29.98
N LEU A 49 -14.21 1.48 -28.97
CA LEU A 49 -14.71 1.70 -27.62
C LEU A 49 -15.45 3.02 -27.50
N SER A 50 -16.59 3.01 -26.79
CA SER A 50 -17.28 4.23 -26.39
C SER A 50 -16.45 5.02 -25.36
N GLU A 51 -16.71 6.31 -25.24
CA GLU A 51 -16.02 7.19 -24.28
C GLU A 51 -16.10 6.67 -22.84
N ASN A 52 -17.28 6.19 -22.42
CA ASN A 52 -17.47 5.58 -21.10
C ASN A 52 -16.60 4.32 -20.89
N MET A 53 -16.47 3.47 -21.90
CA MET A 53 -15.64 2.27 -21.84
C MET A 53 -14.16 2.62 -21.77
N ILE A 54 -13.72 3.64 -22.47
CA ILE A 54 -12.35 4.16 -22.39
C ILE A 54 -12.08 4.66 -20.97
N MET A 55 -12.98 5.47 -20.42
CA MET A 55 -12.88 6.01 -19.07
C MET A 55 -12.80 4.89 -18.01
N LEU A 56 -13.67 3.89 -18.09
CA LEU A 56 -13.66 2.74 -17.18
C LEU A 56 -12.37 1.92 -17.31
N SER A 57 -11.84 1.76 -18.54
CA SER A 57 -10.58 1.06 -18.79
C SER A 57 -9.37 1.82 -18.19
N VAL A 58 -9.34 3.14 -18.35
CA VAL A 58 -8.30 4.00 -17.74
C VAL A 58 -8.38 3.95 -16.21
N LEU A 59 -9.57 4.03 -15.62
CA LEU A 59 -9.76 3.84 -14.19
C LEU A 59 -9.30 2.46 -13.72
N GLY A 60 -9.47 1.41 -14.55
CA GLY A 60 -8.94 0.08 -14.30
C GLY A 60 -7.41 0.04 -14.27
N LEU A 61 -6.73 0.76 -15.16
CA LEU A 61 -5.28 0.89 -15.17
C LEU A 61 -4.77 1.64 -13.93
N ILE A 62 -5.44 2.71 -13.53
CA ILE A 62 -5.11 3.46 -12.31
C ILE A 62 -5.22 2.54 -11.08
N ASP A 63 -6.29 1.75 -10.99
CA ASP A 63 -6.52 0.80 -9.90
C ASP A 63 -5.38 -0.23 -9.78
N ILE A 64 -4.99 -0.86 -10.89
CA ILE A 64 -3.85 -1.78 -10.92
C ILE A 64 -2.55 -1.09 -10.48
N SER A 65 -2.30 0.13 -10.96
CA SER A 65 -1.11 0.91 -10.58
C SER A 65 -1.08 1.22 -9.07
N MET A 66 -2.22 1.56 -8.47
CA MET A 66 -2.32 1.81 -7.03
C MET A 66 -2.06 0.55 -6.20
N VAL A 67 -2.56 -0.61 -6.65
CA VAL A 67 -2.28 -1.90 -5.99
C VAL A 67 -0.78 -2.23 -6.06
N ILE A 68 -0.14 -2.04 -7.20
CA ILE A 68 1.32 -2.24 -7.34
C ILE A 68 2.07 -1.32 -6.37
N ASN A 69 1.71 -0.04 -6.32
CA ASN A 69 2.33 0.92 -5.41
C ASN A 69 2.15 0.52 -3.93
N LEU A 70 0.96 0.05 -3.55
CA LEU A 70 0.70 -0.49 -2.21
C LEU A 70 1.60 -1.69 -1.90
N LEU A 71 1.70 -2.67 -2.82
CA LEU A 71 2.57 -3.84 -2.65
C LEU A 71 4.03 -3.46 -2.46
N VAL A 72 4.53 -2.50 -3.26
CA VAL A 72 5.90 -1.98 -3.15
C VAL A 72 6.14 -1.31 -1.80
N VAL A 73 5.21 -0.49 -1.33
CA VAL A 73 5.31 0.17 -0.01
C VAL A 73 5.33 -0.86 1.11
N VAL A 74 4.47 -1.89 1.05
CA VAL A 74 4.44 -2.98 2.05
C VAL A 74 5.73 -3.78 2.03
N PHE A 75 6.21 -4.15 0.84
CA PHE A 75 7.44 -4.92 0.68
C PHE A 75 8.67 -4.15 1.19
N ILE A 76 8.92 -2.94 0.69
CA ILE A 76 10.06 -2.13 1.09
C ILE A 76 9.98 -1.79 2.57
N GLY A 77 8.82 -1.33 3.02
CA GLY A 77 8.63 -0.91 4.39
C GLY A 77 8.71 -2.04 5.40
N GLY A 78 8.12 -3.18 5.07
CA GLY A 78 8.18 -4.37 5.91
C GLY A 78 9.60 -4.94 5.98
N TYR A 79 10.28 -5.06 4.85
CA TYR A 79 11.67 -5.52 4.79
C TYR A 79 12.58 -4.65 5.67
N TRP A 80 12.48 -3.32 5.54
CA TRP A 80 13.28 -2.39 6.34
C TRP A 80 12.96 -2.45 7.83
N THR A 81 11.69 -2.54 8.20
CA THR A 81 11.29 -2.53 9.60
C THR A 81 11.68 -3.83 10.32
N PHE A 82 11.60 -4.96 9.63
CA PHE A 82 11.72 -6.27 10.26
C PHE A 82 13.00 -7.04 9.91
N VAL A 83 13.59 -6.83 8.75
CA VAL A 83 14.75 -7.62 8.29
C VAL A 83 16.09 -6.85 8.39
N SER A 84 16.10 -5.57 7.98
CA SER A 84 17.32 -4.82 7.71
C SER A 84 17.96 -4.12 8.92
N LYS A 85 17.36 -4.10 10.10
CA LYS A 85 17.90 -3.33 11.25
C LYS A 85 19.28 -3.79 11.77
N ILE A 86 19.82 -4.93 11.34
CA ILE A 86 21.00 -5.55 11.97
C ILE A 86 22.29 -5.44 11.14
N GLU A 87 22.23 -5.32 9.82
CA GLU A 87 23.44 -5.45 8.99
C GLU A 87 24.10 -4.13 8.54
N PHE A 88 23.48 -2.98 8.80
CA PHE A 88 23.94 -1.71 8.23
C PHE A 88 24.73 -0.78 9.16
N ASP A 89 25.17 -1.25 10.31
CA ASP A 89 26.06 -0.43 11.17
C ASP A 89 27.49 -0.27 10.60
N SER A 90 27.83 -1.00 9.53
CA SER A 90 29.18 -1.06 8.98
C SER A 90 29.39 -0.47 7.59
N HIS A 91 28.36 0.01 6.88
CA HIS A 91 28.53 0.58 5.53
C HIS A 91 28.13 2.05 5.44
N THR A 92 29.08 2.85 4.94
CA THR A 92 29.05 4.32 4.85
C THR A 92 28.12 4.89 3.77
N ASP A 93 27.48 4.06 2.95
CA ASP A 93 26.63 4.48 1.83
C ASP A 93 25.13 4.19 2.09
N LYS A 94 24.58 4.87 3.11
CA LYS A 94 23.12 4.85 3.34
C LYS A 94 22.47 5.93 2.46
N PRO A 95 21.62 5.59 1.48
CA PRO A 95 20.83 6.61 0.79
C PRO A 95 19.94 7.35 1.81
N ASP A 96 20.00 8.67 1.86
CA ASP A 96 19.30 9.52 2.84
C ASP A 96 17.77 9.33 2.87
N TRP A 97 17.17 8.88 1.77
CA TRP A 97 15.73 8.60 1.72
C TRP A 97 15.33 7.34 2.50
N LEU A 98 16.27 6.40 2.71
CA LEU A 98 16.04 5.16 3.42
C LEU A 98 16.02 5.33 4.93
N THR A 99 16.84 6.24 5.47
CA THR A 99 16.90 6.53 6.92
C THR A 99 15.64 7.22 7.45
N LYS A 100 14.84 7.81 6.55
CA LYS A 100 13.58 8.50 6.87
C LYS A 100 12.36 7.59 6.90
N ILE A 101 12.50 6.31 6.59
CA ILE A 101 11.38 5.36 6.66
C ILE A 101 11.22 4.91 8.10
N ASN A 102 10.35 5.60 8.84
CA ASN A 102 9.91 5.17 10.17
C ASN A 102 8.66 4.29 10.04
N ALA A 103 8.48 3.32 10.95
CA ALA A 103 7.30 2.44 10.98
C ALA A 103 5.97 3.23 11.01
N SER A 104 5.97 4.39 11.64
CA SER A 104 4.83 5.32 11.67
C SER A 104 4.50 5.88 10.29
N THR A 105 5.51 6.34 9.56
CA THR A 105 5.36 6.86 8.19
C THR A 105 4.80 5.79 7.24
N LEU A 106 5.18 4.52 7.43
CA LEU A 106 4.65 3.41 6.63
C LEU A 106 3.17 3.17 6.89
N LYS A 107 2.73 3.18 8.14
CA LYS A 107 1.31 3.03 8.50
C LYS A 107 0.45 4.11 7.83
N ILE A 108 0.91 5.35 7.85
CA ILE A 108 0.21 6.47 7.20
C ILE A 108 0.17 6.27 5.69
N LYS A 109 1.28 5.91 5.05
CA LYS A 109 1.31 5.64 3.61
C LYS A 109 0.36 4.50 3.20
N LEU A 110 0.29 3.43 4.00
CA LEU A 110 -0.61 2.31 3.77
C LEU A 110 -2.08 2.76 3.80
N ILE A 111 -2.49 3.50 4.84
CA ILE A 111 -3.89 3.92 4.95
C ILE A 111 -4.28 4.94 3.86
N ILE A 112 -3.37 5.84 3.48
CA ILE A 112 -3.58 6.77 2.35
C ILE A 112 -3.76 5.97 1.04
N SER A 113 -2.98 4.92 0.82
CA SER A 113 -3.14 4.05 -0.35
C SER A 113 -4.51 3.36 -0.38
N LEU A 114 -4.99 2.87 0.77
CA LEU A 114 -6.33 2.26 0.90
C LEU A 114 -7.45 3.27 0.63
N VAL A 115 -7.34 4.50 1.15
CA VAL A 115 -8.28 5.59 0.85
C VAL A 115 -8.29 5.90 -0.65
N SER A 116 -7.12 5.97 -1.28
CA SER A 116 -7.00 6.23 -2.71
C SER A 116 -7.63 5.13 -3.56
N ILE A 117 -7.37 3.85 -3.24
CA ILE A 117 -7.97 2.70 -3.92
C ILE A 117 -9.49 2.73 -3.78
N SER A 118 -10.02 2.93 -2.57
CA SER A 118 -11.46 2.99 -2.34
C SER A 118 -12.11 4.18 -3.05
N GLY A 119 -11.41 5.33 -3.18
CA GLY A 119 -11.86 6.48 -3.95
C GLY A 119 -11.96 6.20 -5.45
N VAL A 120 -10.99 5.47 -6.04
CA VAL A 120 -11.06 5.05 -7.45
C VAL A 120 -12.21 4.07 -7.67
N HIS A 121 -12.48 3.17 -6.73
CA HIS A 121 -13.65 2.28 -6.84
C HIS A 121 -14.97 3.05 -6.79
N LEU A 122 -15.09 4.06 -5.92
CA LEU A 122 -16.26 4.95 -5.92
C LEU A 122 -16.41 5.72 -7.23
N LEU A 123 -15.31 6.19 -7.81
CA LEU A 123 -15.34 6.89 -9.08
C LEU A 123 -15.80 5.95 -10.21
N LYS A 124 -15.36 4.69 -10.23
CA LYS A 124 -15.88 3.68 -11.17
C LYS A 124 -17.39 3.48 -11.03
N THR A 125 -17.87 3.35 -9.81
CA THR A 125 -19.29 3.22 -9.49
C THR A 125 -20.09 4.45 -9.94
N PHE A 126 -19.53 5.65 -9.77
CA PHE A 126 -20.13 6.90 -10.21
C PHE A 126 -20.29 6.94 -11.75
N VAL A 127 -19.27 6.52 -12.49
CA VAL A 127 -19.31 6.47 -13.97
C VAL A 127 -20.30 5.45 -14.47
N ASP A 128 -20.44 4.32 -13.78
CA ASP A 128 -21.33 3.22 -14.16
C ASP A 128 -22.59 3.11 -13.26
N ILE A 129 -23.05 4.24 -12.72
CA ILE A 129 -24.09 4.30 -11.69
C ILE A 129 -25.41 3.63 -12.12
N HIS A 130 -25.70 3.62 -13.43
CA HIS A 130 -26.93 3.03 -13.96
C HIS A 130 -26.93 1.49 -13.90
N ASN A 131 -25.76 0.85 -13.84
CA ASN A 131 -25.61 -0.61 -13.81
C ASN A 131 -25.26 -1.13 -12.39
N VAL A 132 -25.03 -0.24 -11.42
CA VAL A 132 -24.66 -0.62 -10.06
C VAL A 132 -25.88 -0.56 -9.13
N PRO A 133 -26.19 -1.64 -8.38
CA PRO A 133 -27.26 -1.61 -7.39
C PRO A 133 -27.00 -0.53 -6.33
N LEU A 134 -28.05 0.19 -5.94
CA LEU A 134 -27.95 1.24 -4.91
C LEU A 134 -27.32 0.73 -3.60
N GLN A 135 -27.60 -0.51 -3.23
CA GLN A 135 -27.09 -1.14 -2.03
C GLN A 135 -25.57 -1.28 -2.06
N ASP A 136 -25.01 -1.67 -3.21
CA ASP A 136 -23.56 -1.82 -3.40
C ASP A 136 -22.86 -0.45 -3.41
N ALA A 137 -23.49 0.56 -4.03
CA ALA A 137 -22.99 1.94 -4.00
C ALA A 137 -22.95 2.50 -2.57
N LEU A 138 -23.98 2.29 -1.77
CA LEU A 138 -24.03 2.72 -0.36
C LEU A 138 -22.99 2.01 0.49
N LEU A 139 -22.76 0.71 0.28
CA LEU A 139 -21.72 -0.04 0.98
C LEU A 139 -20.33 0.50 0.64
N GLN A 140 -20.04 0.80 -0.62
CA GLN A 140 -18.76 1.37 -1.04
C GLN A 140 -18.51 2.76 -0.41
N ILE A 141 -19.54 3.61 -0.36
CA ILE A 141 -19.48 4.91 0.33
C ILE A 141 -19.18 4.71 1.81
N GLY A 142 -19.87 3.76 2.47
CA GLY A 142 -19.64 3.45 3.87
C GLY A 142 -18.20 2.99 4.14
N ILE A 143 -17.66 2.09 3.33
CA ILE A 143 -16.28 1.61 3.44
C ILE A 143 -15.28 2.76 3.22
N HIS A 144 -15.51 3.61 2.22
CA HIS A 144 -14.65 4.76 1.95
C HIS A 144 -14.61 5.75 3.13
N LEU A 145 -15.78 6.04 3.72
CA LEU A 145 -15.87 6.92 4.89
C LEU A 145 -15.13 6.33 6.10
N VAL A 146 -15.23 5.02 6.33
CA VAL A 146 -14.48 4.34 7.39
C VAL A 146 -12.96 4.47 7.16
N PHE A 147 -12.49 4.30 5.93
CA PHE A 147 -11.07 4.49 5.63
C PHE A 147 -10.61 5.93 5.80
N LEU A 148 -11.42 6.92 5.40
CA LEU A 148 -11.13 8.34 5.61
C LEU A 148 -11.02 8.67 7.11
N ILE A 149 -11.98 8.24 7.91
CA ILE A 149 -11.97 8.45 9.36
C ILE A 149 -10.74 7.78 9.98
N SER A 150 -10.44 6.55 9.60
CA SER A 150 -9.28 5.81 10.07
C SER A 150 -7.97 6.52 9.71
N ALA A 151 -7.87 7.10 8.51
CA ALA A 151 -6.69 7.84 8.08
C ALA A 151 -6.48 9.11 8.92
N VAL A 152 -7.55 9.86 9.19
CA VAL A 152 -7.50 11.07 10.03
C VAL A 152 -7.11 10.72 11.46
N LEU A 153 -7.73 9.69 12.05
CA LEU A 153 -7.43 9.25 13.41
C LEU A 153 -5.99 8.77 13.55
N LEU A 154 -5.48 8.00 12.56
CA LEU A 154 -4.11 7.53 12.57
C LEU A 154 -3.12 8.69 12.47
N ALA A 155 -3.35 9.65 11.56
CA ALA A 155 -2.51 10.83 11.41
C ALA A 155 -2.51 11.71 12.67
N TYR A 156 -3.67 11.83 13.33
CA TYR A 156 -3.80 12.57 14.59
C TYR A 156 -3.03 11.87 15.72
N THR A 157 -3.16 10.55 15.85
CA THR A 157 -2.43 9.76 16.86
C THR A 157 -0.92 9.86 16.65
N ASP A 158 -0.45 9.80 15.41
CA ASP A 158 0.96 9.94 15.09
C ASP A 158 1.51 11.31 15.48
N LYS A 159 0.73 12.38 15.22
CA LYS A 159 1.09 13.75 15.63
C LYS A 159 1.24 13.88 17.14
N ILE A 160 0.34 13.29 17.93
CA ILE A 160 0.40 13.34 19.40
C ILE A 160 1.65 12.60 19.88
N MET A 161 1.90 11.38 19.41
CA MET A 161 3.07 10.59 19.80
C MET A 161 4.39 11.30 19.48
N HIS A 162 4.47 12.02 18.37
CA HIS A 162 5.65 12.82 18.04
C HIS A 162 5.81 14.03 18.95
N PHE A 163 4.72 14.66 19.36
CA PHE A 163 4.76 15.82 20.27
C PHE A 163 5.26 15.43 21.66
N ASP A 164 4.77 14.32 22.21
CA ASP A 164 5.19 13.81 23.51
C ASP A 164 6.66 13.41 23.53
N ALA A 165 7.16 12.79 22.45
CA ALA A 165 8.57 12.41 22.32
C ALA A 165 9.56 13.62 22.24
N ILE A 166 9.08 14.79 21.85
CA ILE A 166 9.86 16.04 21.85
C ILE A 166 9.81 16.70 23.23
N SER A 167 8.68 16.62 23.93
CA SER A 167 8.47 17.21 25.26
C SER A 167 9.30 16.50 26.35
N GLU A 168 9.57 15.20 26.21
CA GLU A 168 10.41 14.43 27.18
C GLU A 168 11.91 14.69 27.01
N LYS A 169 12.35 15.39 25.97
CA LYS A 169 13.77 15.71 25.70
C LYS A 169 14.20 17.10 26.21
N HIS A 170 13.30 17.85 26.79
CA HIS A 170 13.54 19.16 27.43
C HIS A 170 13.20 19.11 28.92
#